data_fa8d40497d04831f1e658960def978db
#
_entry.id   fa8d40497d04831f1e658960def978db
#
_cell.length_a   1.000
_cell.length_b   1.000
_cell.length_c   1.000
_cell.angle_alpha   90.00
_cell.angle_beta   90.00
_cell.angle_gamma   90.00
#
_symmetry.space_group_name_H-M   'P 1'
#
loop_
_entity.id
_entity.type
_entity.pdbx_description
1 polymer ?
#
loop_
_entity_poly.entity_id
_entity_poly.type
_entity_poly.pdbx_seq_one_letter_code
_entity_poly.pdbx_strand_id
1 'polypeptide(L)'
;VICVKIDKPRQIVLRLDDDDDSTLSVFADALETDIPDPNGEKTVLIDAGSCEPINGGDYPSGTLFYVTPGFHDVPRLLLMSNQQLYIAPGAVLNSRVRVDECQENVKIFGRGILRDYNDTRAFNSNTDERFYYLLTLGNSWDEGKICRNVEVKDIILLDPTSFSIVFLGAQDCLVDNVKVIAGEISTDGFSFWGNTKRITITNSYLHVTDN
;
A
#
# COMPACT_ATOMS: atom_id res chain seq x y z
N VAL A 1 24.39 -24.22 3.40
CA VAL A 1 23.01 -24.02 3.91
C VAL A 1 23.13 -23.20 5.19
N ILE A 2 22.41 -22.06 5.24
CA ILE A 2 22.31 -21.22 6.44
C ILE A 2 20.95 -21.52 7.07
N CYS A 3 20.93 -21.89 8.35
CA CYS A 3 19.71 -22.11 9.12
C CYS A 3 19.55 -21.00 10.15
N VAL A 4 18.45 -20.29 10.11
CA VAL A 4 18.10 -19.25 11.10
C VAL A 4 16.88 -19.72 11.89
N LYS A 5 17.02 -19.79 13.22
CA LYS A 5 15.88 -20.08 14.09
C LYS A 5 15.14 -18.78 14.42
N ILE A 6 13.85 -18.75 14.13
CA ILE A 6 12.97 -17.62 14.44
C ILE A 6 12.05 -18.04 15.60
N ASP A 7 12.15 -17.37 16.73
CA ASP A 7 11.43 -17.67 17.99
C ASP A 7 10.34 -16.63 18.32
N LYS A 8 10.32 -15.52 17.60
CA LYS A 8 9.34 -14.43 17.70
C LYS A 8 9.28 -13.64 16.39
N PRO A 9 8.28 -12.81 16.17
CA PRO A 9 8.22 -11.95 14.99
C PRO A 9 9.51 -11.14 14.81
N ARG A 10 10.04 -11.14 13.59
CA ARG A 10 11.30 -10.46 13.24
C ARG A 10 11.32 -10.06 11.77
N GLN A 11 12.02 -8.98 11.52
CA GLN A 11 12.47 -8.57 10.19
C GLN A 11 13.98 -8.85 10.13
N ILE A 12 14.40 -9.65 9.14
CA ILE A 12 15.78 -10.10 8.98
C ILE A 12 16.25 -9.75 7.59
N VAL A 13 17.43 -9.16 7.50
CA VAL A 13 18.12 -8.90 6.23
C VAL A 13 19.37 -9.75 6.19
N LEU A 14 19.49 -10.56 5.17
CA LEU A 14 20.68 -11.35 4.88
C LEU A 14 21.38 -10.73 3.68
N ARG A 15 22.65 -10.38 3.84
CA ARG A 15 23.52 -9.88 2.76
C ARG A 15 24.61 -10.90 2.48
N LEU A 16 24.95 -11.07 1.23
CA LEU A 16 26.08 -11.88 0.82
C LEU A 16 27.24 -10.94 0.43
N ASP A 17 28.38 -11.09 1.12
CA ASP A 17 29.65 -10.43 0.81
C ASP A 17 29.61 -8.87 0.79
N ASP A 18 28.82 -8.25 1.66
CA ASP A 18 28.62 -6.78 1.72
C ASP A 18 28.11 -6.15 0.40
N ASP A 19 27.56 -6.95 -0.48
CA ASP A 19 26.96 -6.53 -1.73
C ASP A 19 25.46 -6.19 -1.50
N ASP A 20 25.07 -4.94 -1.71
CA ASP A 20 23.70 -4.49 -1.55
C ASP A 20 22.74 -5.11 -2.58
N ASP A 21 23.26 -5.52 -3.74
CA ASP A 21 22.47 -6.18 -4.80
C ASP A 21 22.14 -7.64 -4.45
N SER A 22 22.87 -8.24 -3.49
CA SER A 22 22.71 -9.63 -3.04
C SER A 22 22.01 -9.70 -1.68
N THR A 23 20.89 -9.01 -1.55
CA THR A 23 20.14 -8.90 -0.29
C THR A 23 18.87 -9.75 -0.30
N LEU A 24 18.65 -10.53 0.77
CA LEU A 24 17.40 -11.25 1.03
C LEU A 24 16.73 -10.68 2.27
N SER A 25 15.56 -10.08 2.09
CA SER A 25 14.70 -9.64 3.19
C SER A 25 13.70 -10.73 3.58
N VAL A 26 13.68 -11.10 4.86
CA VAL A 26 12.79 -12.12 5.41
C VAL A 26 11.92 -11.49 6.50
N PHE A 27 10.62 -11.50 6.29
CA PHE A 27 9.63 -10.97 7.22
C PHE A 27 8.87 -12.12 7.89
N ALA A 28 9.22 -12.41 9.13
CA ALA A 28 8.51 -13.37 9.96
C ALA A 28 7.58 -12.60 10.90
N ASP A 29 6.41 -12.28 10.43
CA ASP A 29 5.39 -11.55 11.19
C ASP A 29 4.66 -12.49 12.19
N ALA A 30 3.97 -11.90 13.17
CA ALA A 30 3.02 -12.62 13.99
C ALA A 30 1.88 -13.19 13.12
N LEU A 31 1.20 -14.21 13.62
CA LEU A 31 0.01 -14.73 12.95
C LEU A 31 -1.03 -13.60 12.78
N GLU A 32 -1.64 -13.56 11.62
CA GLU A 32 -2.69 -12.61 11.32
C GLU A 32 -3.94 -12.92 12.13
N THR A 33 -4.52 -11.91 12.77
CA THR A 33 -5.70 -12.05 13.62
C THR A 33 -6.90 -11.27 13.11
N ASP A 34 -6.69 -10.34 12.18
CA ASP A 34 -7.70 -9.44 11.64
C ASP A 34 -8.03 -9.83 10.19
N ILE A 35 -8.47 -11.08 10.00
CA ILE A 35 -8.80 -11.62 8.69
C ILE A 35 -10.30 -11.41 8.45
N PRO A 36 -10.67 -10.59 7.46
CA PRO A 36 -12.09 -10.34 7.18
C PRO A 36 -12.75 -11.54 6.48
N ASP A 37 -14.08 -11.61 6.58
CA ASP A 37 -14.86 -12.62 5.89
C ASP A 37 -15.00 -12.30 4.39
N PRO A 38 -14.46 -13.14 3.48
CA PRO A 38 -14.61 -12.94 2.04
C PRO A 38 -16.05 -13.08 1.54
N ASN A 39 -16.95 -13.68 2.34
CA ASN A 39 -18.35 -13.85 1.99
C ASN A 39 -19.26 -12.83 2.71
N GLY A 40 -18.69 -11.81 3.34
CA GLY A 40 -19.46 -10.77 4.03
C GLY A 40 -20.40 -10.02 3.10
N GLU A 41 -21.54 -9.58 3.61
CA GLU A 41 -22.60 -8.92 2.82
C GLU A 41 -22.09 -7.68 2.03
N LYS A 42 -21.10 -6.98 2.56
CA LYS A 42 -20.48 -5.80 1.94
C LYS A 42 -19.09 -6.09 1.36
N THR A 43 -18.76 -7.35 1.13
CA THR A 43 -17.49 -7.74 0.56
C THR A 43 -17.58 -7.80 -0.96
N VAL A 44 -16.65 -7.14 -1.63
CA VAL A 44 -16.42 -7.21 -3.07
C VAL A 44 -15.12 -7.96 -3.29
N LEU A 45 -15.19 -9.11 -3.95
CA LEU A 45 -14.02 -9.90 -4.28
C LEU A 45 -13.31 -9.29 -5.51
N ILE A 46 -12.02 -9.11 -5.39
CA ILE A 46 -11.12 -8.82 -6.50
C ILE A 46 -10.43 -10.14 -6.83
N ASP A 47 -10.99 -10.86 -7.80
CA ASP A 47 -10.51 -12.18 -8.22
C ASP A 47 -9.41 -12.08 -9.28
N ALA A 48 -8.65 -13.15 -9.44
CA ALA A 48 -7.61 -13.24 -10.46
C ALA A 48 -8.20 -13.02 -11.85
N GLY A 49 -7.59 -12.09 -12.59
CA GLY A 49 -8.07 -11.66 -13.90
C GLY A 49 -8.93 -10.38 -13.86
N SER A 50 -9.22 -9.81 -12.69
CA SER A 50 -9.78 -8.45 -12.61
C SER A 50 -8.78 -7.47 -13.20
N CYS A 51 -9.20 -6.69 -14.20
CA CYS A 51 -8.36 -5.75 -14.94
C CYS A 51 -8.99 -4.35 -15.10
N GLU A 52 -10.17 -4.13 -14.54
CA GLU A 52 -10.85 -2.85 -14.63
C GLU A 52 -10.52 -1.95 -13.44
N PRO A 53 -10.41 -0.63 -13.66
CA PRO A 53 -10.25 0.32 -12.56
C PRO A 53 -11.43 0.24 -11.57
N ILE A 54 -11.12 0.33 -10.28
CA ILE A 54 -12.14 0.34 -9.22
C ILE A 54 -12.30 1.76 -8.69
N ASN A 55 -13.52 2.28 -8.79
CA ASN A 55 -13.92 3.53 -8.16
C ASN A 55 -14.81 3.23 -6.95
N GLY A 56 -14.28 3.46 -5.74
CA GLY A 56 -15.01 3.24 -4.49
C GLY A 56 -16.34 4.00 -4.40
N GLY A 57 -16.48 5.11 -5.14
CA GLY A 57 -17.73 5.87 -5.21
C GLY A 57 -18.91 5.10 -5.81
N ASP A 58 -18.65 4.02 -6.54
CA ASP A 58 -19.68 3.16 -7.13
C ASP A 58 -20.19 2.09 -6.14
N TYR A 59 -19.62 2.05 -4.93
CA TYR A 59 -19.91 1.06 -3.90
C TYR A 59 -20.38 1.73 -2.60
N PRO A 60 -21.21 1.08 -1.81
CA PRO A 60 -21.72 1.64 -0.56
C PRO A 60 -20.63 1.88 0.48
N SER A 61 -20.90 2.78 1.41
CA SER A 61 -20.07 2.97 2.60
C SER A 61 -19.96 1.69 3.41
N GLY A 62 -18.76 1.37 3.90
CA GLY A 62 -18.46 0.14 4.61
C GLY A 62 -18.12 -1.04 3.69
N THR A 63 -17.97 -0.84 2.38
CA THR A 63 -17.50 -1.90 1.48
C THR A 63 -16.08 -2.32 1.84
N LEU A 64 -15.89 -3.63 1.88
CA LEU A 64 -14.60 -4.28 1.93
C LEU A 64 -14.22 -4.79 0.54
N PHE A 65 -13.15 -4.27 -0.04
CA PHE A 65 -12.53 -4.84 -1.22
C PHE A 65 -11.53 -5.92 -0.77
N TYR A 66 -11.81 -7.15 -1.11
CA TYR A 66 -11.01 -8.31 -0.72
C TYR A 66 -10.24 -8.85 -1.93
N VAL A 67 -8.92 -8.66 -1.93
CA VAL A 67 -8.05 -9.19 -2.98
C VAL A 67 -7.72 -10.64 -2.65
N THR A 68 -8.21 -11.56 -3.47
CA THR A 68 -7.98 -13.00 -3.29
C THR A 68 -6.52 -13.39 -3.58
N PRO A 69 -5.99 -14.54 -3.07
CA PRO A 69 -4.65 -14.99 -3.43
C PRO A 69 -4.47 -15.10 -4.96
N GLY A 70 -3.31 -14.68 -5.46
CA GLY A 70 -2.98 -14.67 -6.89
C GLY A 70 -2.50 -13.32 -7.37
N PHE A 71 -2.29 -13.18 -8.68
CA PHE A 71 -1.87 -11.94 -9.32
C PHE A 71 -3.10 -11.20 -9.90
N HIS A 72 -3.21 -9.91 -9.59
CA HIS A 72 -4.32 -9.04 -9.99
C HIS A 72 -3.78 -7.75 -10.59
N ASP A 73 -4.16 -7.45 -11.83
CA ASP A 73 -3.73 -6.27 -12.57
C ASP A 73 -4.85 -5.23 -12.65
N VAL A 74 -5.12 -4.57 -11.54
CA VAL A 74 -6.14 -3.52 -11.42
C VAL A 74 -5.46 -2.15 -11.54
N PRO A 75 -5.58 -1.43 -12.66
CA PRO A 75 -4.74 -0.27 -12.95
C PRO A 75 -4.79 0.84 -11.88
N ARG A 76 -5.94 1.00 -11.23
CA ARG A 76 -6.14 1.98 -10.17
C ARG A 76 -7.32 1.60 -9.28
N LEU A 77 -7.21 1.93 -8.00
CA LEU A 77 -8.23 1.70 -7.00
C LEU A 77 -8.41 2.95 -6.14
N LEU A 78 -9.58 3.56 -6.19
CA LEU A 78 -9.98 4.69 -5.36
C LEU A 78 -10.81 4.19 -4.19
N LEU A 79 -10.40 4.53 -2.96
CA LEU A 79 -11.15 4.24 -1.74
C LEU A 79 -11.86 5.49 -1.23
N MET A 80 -13.09 5.30 -0.79
CA MET A 80 -13.94 6.33 -0.20
C MET A 80 -14.07 6.14 1.32
N SER A 81 -14.63 7.12 2.00
CA SER A 81 -14.82 7.06 3.45
C SER A 81 -15.48 5.78 3.95
N ASN A 82 -14.94 5.24 5.04
CA ASN A 82 -15.37 4.00 5.70
C ASN A 82 -15.20 2.72 4.87
N GLN A 83 -14.48 2.76 3.76
CA GLN A 83 -14.15 1.58 2.96
C GLN A 83 -12.84 0.93 3.41
N GLN A 84 -12.67 -0.32 3.06
CA GLN A 84 -11.50 -1.10 3.41
C GLN A 84 -10.94 -1.84 2.19
N LEU A 85 -9.63 -1.97 2.14
CA LEU A 85 -8.92 -2.81 1.18
C LEU A 85 -8.12 -3.86 1.95
N TYR A 86 -8.47 -5.12 1.77
CA TYR A 86 -7.71 -6.24 2.30
C TYR A 86 -6.97 -6.97 1.19
N ILE A 87 -5.66 -7.11 1.34
CA ILE A 87 -4.79 -7.83 0.40
C ILE A 87 -4.39 -9.14 1.07
N ALA A 88 -5.01 -10.24 0.66
CA ALA A 88 -4.84 -11.54 1.32
C ALA A 88 -3.40 -12.07 1.22
N PRO A 89 -2.96 -12.95 2.15
CA PRO A 89 -1.70 -13.67 2.01
C PRO A 89 -1.63 -14.39 0.65
N GLY A 90 -0.52 -14.22 -0.07
CA GLY A 90 -0.34 -14.77 -1.42
C GLY A 90 -1.00 -13.97 -2.55
N ALA A 91 -1.65 -12.86 -2.23
CA ALA A 91 -2.13 -11.90 -3.24
C ALA A 91 -1.02 -10.92 -3.64
N VAL A 92 -0.94 -10.64 -4.93
CA VAL A 92 -0.13 -9.56 -5.51
C VAL A 92 -1.07 -8.64 -6.27
N LEU A 93 -1.33 -7.48 -5.73
CA LEU A 93 -2.13 -6.44 -6.36
C LEU A 93 -1.22 -5.47 -7.11
N ASN A 94 -1.25 -5.52 -8.44
CA ASN A 94 -0.60 -4.54 -9.31
C ASN A 94 -1.59 -3.39 -9.54
N SER A 95 -1.41 -2.31 -8.78
CA SER A 95 -2.38 -1.22 -8.74
C SER A 95 -1.77 0.04 -8.14
N ARG A 96 -2.32 1.19 -8.49
CA ARG A 96 -2.16 2.44 -7.75
C ARG A 96 -3.39 2.67 -6.90
N VAL A 97 -3.18 2.81 -5.59
CA VAL A 97 -4.27 2.98 -4.62
C VAL A 97 -4.31 4.42 -4.13
N ARG A 98 -5.50 4.97 -4.04
CA ARG A 98 -5.69 6.34 -3.56
C ARG A 98 -6.87 6.48 -2.61
N VAL A 99 -6.67 7.32 -1.59
CA VAL A 99 -7.70 7.88 -0.73
C VAL A 99 -7.68 9.38 -0.94
N ASP A 100 -8.74 9.95 -1.51
CA ASP A 100 -8.78 11.38 -1.87
C ASP A 100 -8.88 12.32 -0.66
N GLU A 101 -8.82 13.60 -0.94
CA GLU A 101 -9.16 14.64 0.01
C GLU A 101 -10.59 14.48 0.54
N CYS A 102 -10.82 14.91 1.77
CA CYS A 102 -12.11 14.84 2.47
C CYS A 102 -12.63 13.41 2.71
N GLN A 103 -11.81 12.37 2.50
CA GLN A 103 -12.16 11.00 2.89
C GLN A 103 -11.64 10.70 4.30
N GLU A 104 -12.32 9.77 4.98
CA GLU A 104 -11.95 9.39 6.34
C GLU A 104 -12.28 7.93 6.67
N ASN A 105 -11.63 7.41 7.72
CA ASN A 105 -11.89 6.07 8.25
C ASN A 105 -11.64 4.96 7.21
N VAL A 106 -10.53 5.04 6.49
CA VAL A 106 -10.15 4.03 5.49
C VAL A 106 -9.09 3.11 6.06
N LYS A 107 -9.20 1.82 5.78
CA LYS A 107 -8.21 0.83 6.19
C LYS A 107 -7.67 0.06 4.99
N ILE A 108 -6.34 -0.02 4.87
CA ILE A 108 -5.61 -0.81 3.86
C ILE A 108 -4.74 -1.79 4.62
N PHE A 109 -5.00 -3.09 4.48
CA PHE A 109 -4.34 -4.07 5.35
C PHE A 109 -4.25 -5.47 4.73
N GLY A 110 -3.61 -6.40 5.43
CA GLY A 110 -3.46 -7.79 5.02
C GLY A 110 -1.99 -8.21 4.96
N ARG A 111 -1.70 -9.36 4.35
CA ARG A 111 -0.35 -9.91 4.25
C ARG A 111 0.13 -10.02 2.80
N GLY A 112 -0.59 -9.42 1.87
CA GLY A 112 -0.26 -9.43 0.46
C GLY A 112 0.69 -8.30 0.06
N ILE A 113 0.93 -8.24 -1.24
CA ILE A 113 1.85 -7.30 -1.88
C ILE A 113 1.03 -6.31 -2.70
N LEU A 114 1.26 -5.02 -2.47
CA LEU A 114 0.84 -3.95 -3.37
C LEU A 114 2.07 -3.52 -4.18
N ARG A 115 1.95 -3.51 -5.50
CA ARG A 115 3.00 -3.06 -6.40
C ARG A 115 2.42 -2.25 -7.56
N ASP A 116 3.28 -1.55 -8.26
CA ASP A 116 2.94 -0.89 -9.52
C ASP A 116 4.04 -1.19 -10.54
N TYR A 117 3.86 -2.27 -11.29
CA TYR A 117 4.74 -2.64 -12.38
C TYR A 117 4.09 -2.22 -13.70
N ASN A 118 4.06 -0.92 -13.94
CA ASN A 118 3.76 -0.40 -15.26
C ASN A 118 5.05 0.21 -15.83
N ASP A 119 5.55 -0.38 -16.90
CA ASP A 119 6.77 -0.02 -17.62
C ASP A 119 6.70 1.39 -18.27
N THR A 120 5.69 2.15 -17.97
CA THR A 120 5.53 3.51 -18.46
C THR A 120 5.72 4.52 -17.32
N ARG A 121 6.98 4.83 -17.00
CA ARG A 121 7.36 6.14 -16.43
C ARG A 121 7.05 7.28 -17.41
N ALA A 122 6.11 7.06 -18.30
CA ALA A 122 5.64 8.09 -19.18
C ALA A 122 4.87 9.09 -18.32
N PHE A 123 5.49 10.23 -18.07
CA PHE A 123 4.79 11.50 -17.89
C PHE A 123 3.87 11.72 -19.10
N ASN A 124 2.89 10.86 -19.25
CA ASN A 124 1.91 11.00 -20.31
C ASN A 124 0.85 11.92 -19.76
N SER A 125 0.84 13.13 -20.27
CA SER A 125 -0.15 14.18 -20.00
C SER A 125 -1.63 13.75 -20.20
N ASN A 126 -1.86 12.53 -20.62
CA ASN A 126 -3.18 11.91 -20.81
C ASN A 126 -3.55 10.89 -19.73
N THR A 127 -2.67 10.59 -18.76
CA THR A 127 -3.03 9.77 -17.61
C THR A 127 -3.61 10.65 -16.52
N ASP A 128 -4.54 10.13 -15.76
CA ASP A 128 -5.11 10.83 -14.62
C ASP A 128 -3.98 11.07 -13.58
N GLU A 129 -3.38 12.28 -13.60
CA GLU A 129 -2.25 12.70 -12.75
C GLU A 129 -2.49 12.43 -11.25
N ARG A 130 -3.75 12.17 -10.88
CA ARG A 130 -4.14 11.86 -9.52
C ARG A 130 -3.69 10.48 -9.05
N PHE A 131 -3.27 9.58 -9.94
CA PHE A 131 -2.76 8.23 -9.62
C PHE A 131 -1.29 8.08 -10.00
N TYR A 132 -0.45 9.01 -9.56
CA TYR A 132 0.97 8.99 -9.92
C TYR A 132 1.81 8.10 -8.99
N TYR A 133 1.43 7.99 -7.71
CA TYR A 133 2.18 7.28 -6.69
C TYR A 133 1.53 5.92 -6.37
N LEU A 134 2.31 4.99 -5.81
CA LEU A 134 1.81 3.65 -5.49
C LEU A 134 0.63 3.72 -4.51
N LEU A 135 0.78 4.48 -3.42
CA LEU A 135 -0.27 4.75 -2.46
C LEU A 135 -0.32 6.24 -2.13
N THR A 136 -1.48 6.86 -2.34
CA THR A 136 -1.69 8.28 -2.02
C THR A 136 -2.77 8.42 -0.95
N LEU A 137 -2.45 9.13 0.13
CA LEU A 137 -3.37 9.46 1.22
C LEU A 137 -3.60 10.97 1.25
N GLY A 138 -4.81 11.41 0.91
CA GLY A 138 -5.14 12.77 0.58
C GLY A 138 -4.69 13.11 -0.86
N ASN A 139 -5.11 14.26 -1.37
CA ASN A 139 -4.68 14.73 -2.70
C ASN A 139 -4.88 16.25 -2.83
N SER A 140 -4.66 17.01 -1.76
CA SER A 140 -4.91 18.44 -1.80
C SER A 140 -3.89 19.24 -0.99
N TRP A 141 -3.46 20.34 -1.56
CA TRP A 141 -2.69 21.39 -0.89
C TRP A 141 -3.58 22.36 -0.10
N ASP A 142 -4.89 22.29 -0.28
CA ASP A 142 -5.88 23.13 0.39
C ASP A 142 -6.03 22.72 1.86
N GLU A 143 -5.84 23.64 2.79
CA GLU A 143 -5.94 23.39 4.24
C GLU A 143 -7.33 22.93 4.67
N GLY A 144 -8.37 23.23 3.91
CA GLY A 144 -9.74 22.80 4.17
C GLY A 144 -10.08 21.39 3.67
N LYS A 145 -9.23 20.80 2.84
CA LYS A 145 -9.47 19.51 2.18
C LYS A 145 -8.56 18.42 2.72
N ILE A 146 -8.86 17.90 3.88
CA ILE A 146 -8.03 16.97 4.61
C ILE A 146 -8.58 15.56 4.57
N CYS A 147 -7.73 14.59 4.21
CA CYS A 147 -7.96 13.17 4.42
C CYS A 147 -7.63 12.82 5.88
N ARG A 148 -8.45 11.99 6.56
CA ARG A 148 -8.27 11.70 7.98
C ARG A 148 -8.43 10.23 8.33
N ASN A 149 -7.76 9.84 9.43
CA ASN A 149 -7.95 8.54 10.05
C ASN A 149 -7.82 7.39 9.05
N VAL A 150 -6.68 7.33 8.36
CA VAL A 150 -6.34 6.23 7.45
C VAL A 150 -5.34 5.31 8.11
N GLU A 151 -5.61 4.01 8.09
CA GLU A 151 -4.70 2.98 8.56
C GLU A 151 -4.13 2.19 7.38
N VAL A 152 -2.80 2.01 7.37
CA VAL A 152 -2.10 1.13 6.42
C VAL A 152 -1.31 0.12 7.25
N LYS A 153 -1.65 -1.17 7.13
CA LYS A 153 -1.09 -2.18 8.04
C LYS A 153 -0.67 -3.46 7.34
N ASP A 154 0.47 -3.99 7.78
CA ASP A 154 0.90 -5.36 7.53
C ASP A 154 1.27 -5.72 6.08
N ILE A 155 1.01 -4.87 5.12
CA ILE A 155 1.27 -5.11 3.68
C ILE A 155 2.73 -4.88 3.29
N ILE A 156 3.09 -5.44 2.13
CA ILE A 156 4.36 -5.19 1.47
C ILE A 156 4.11 -4.26 0.27
N LEU A 157 4.87 -3.16 0.18
CA LEU A 157 4.93 -2.28 -0.97
C LEU A 157 6.19 -2.63 -1.75
N LEU A 158 6.02 -3.05 -3.00
CA LEU A 158 7.11 -3.61 -3.80
C LEU A 158 7.26 -2.88 -5.13
N ASP A 159 8.47 -2.46 -5.43
CA ASP A 159 8.89 -1.88 -6.72
C ASP A 159 7.89 -0.87 -7.29
N PRO A 160 7.63 0.24 -6.58
CA PRO A 160 6.79 1.30 -7.12
C PRO A 160 7.50 1.95 -8.32
N THR A 161 6.74 2.43 -9.30
CA THR A 161 7.29 3.20 -10.43
C THR A 161 7.58 4.65 -10.06
N SER A 162 7.11 5.11 -8.90
CA SER A 162 7.35 6.40 -8.29
C SER A 162 7.29 6.25 -6.77
N PHE A 163 7.02 7.28 -6.01
CA PHE A 163 7.00 7.25 -4.54
C PHE A 163 6.06 6.17 -3.98
N SER A 164 6.49 5.54 -2.88
CA SER A 164 5.75 4.41 -2.29
C SER A 164 4.49 4.86 -1.57
N ILE A 165 4.60 5.73 -0.55
CA ILE A 165 3.44 6.35 0.12
C ILE A 165 3.59 7.86 0.14
N VAL A 166 2.60 8.55 -0.41
CA VAL A 166 2.51 10.01 -0.34
C VAL A 166 1.34 10.42 0.54
N PHE A 167 1.64 11.22 1.56
CA PHE A 167 0.67 11.91 2.40
C PHE A 167 0.54 13.34 1.90
N LEU A 168 -0.56 13.69 1.26
CA LEU A 168 -0.81 15.02 0.73
C LEU A 168 -2.07 15.63 1.34
N GLY A 169 -1.91 16.41 2.41
CA GLY A 169 -3.03 16.89 3.20
C GLY A 169 -3.73 15.77 3.99
N ALA A 170 -2.95 14.85 4.57
CA ALA A 170 -3.43 13.75 5.37
C ALA A 170 -3.16 13.98 6.86
N GLN A 171 -4.10 13.64 7.73
CA GLN A 171 -3.98 13.83 9.17
C GLN A 171 -4.48 12.62 9.94
N ASP A 172 -3.89 12.41 11.15
CA ASP A 172 -4.31 11.33 12.05
C ASP A 172 -4.21 9.94 11.42
N CYS A 173 -3.15 9.68 10.64
CA CYS A 173 -2.96 8.40 9.95
C CYS A 173 -1.96 7.51 10.68
N LEU A 174 -2.15 6.19 10.53
CA LEU A 174 -1.29 5.16 11.08
C LEU A 174 -0.72 4.30 9.96
N VAL A 175 0.61 4.12 9.97
CA VAL A 175 1.31 3.09 9.19
C VAL A 175 1.98 2.14 10.17
N ASP A 176 1.56 0.88 10.18
CA ASP A 176 2.06 -0.11 11.12
C ASP A 176 2.46 -1.40 10.40
N ASN A 177 3.69 -1.85 10.66
CA ASN A 177 4.24 -3.10 10.13
C ASN A 177 4.22 -3.16 8.58
N VAL A 178 4.40 -2.02 7.90
CA VAL A 178 4.49 -1.95 6.44
C VAL A 178 5.94 -2.14 6.01
N LYS A 179 6.16 -2.92 4.96
CA LYS A 179 7.47 -3.16 4.38
C LYS A 179 7.53 -2.47 3.02
N VAL A 180 8.49 -1.58 2.84
CA VAL A 180 8.75 -0.91 1.56
C VAL A 180 10.05 -1.44 0.99
N ILE A 181 10.00 -2.00 -0.21
CA ILE A 181 11.17 -2.48 -0.95
C ILE A 181 11.11 -1.84 -2.34
N ALA A 182 12.09 -0.99 -2.63
CA ALA A 182 12.16 -0.24 -3.87
C ALA A 182 13.61 -0.07 -4.31
N GLY A 183 13.92 -0.48 -5.53
CA GLY A 183 15.27 -0.47 -6.11
C GLY A 183 15.51 0.57 -7.20
N GLU A 184 14.54 1.43 -7.49
CA GLU A 184 14.60 2.36 -8.60
C GLU A 184 14.73 3.82 -8.13
N ILE A 185 15.21 4.70 -9.00
CA ILE A 185 15.30 6.15 -8.74
C ILE A 185 13.89 6.75 -8.61
N SER A 186 13.72 7.71 -7.72
CA SER A 186 12.45 8.38 -7.39
C SER A 186 11.40 7.44 -6.80
N THR A 187 11.84 6.47 -5.99
CA THR A 187 10.97 5.54 -5.28
C THR A 187 11.06 5.76 -3.77
N ASP A 188 10.90 7.01 -3.33
CA ASP A 188 10.92 7.40 -1.93
C ASP A 188 9.98 6.50 -1.08
N GLY A 189 10.35 6.26 0.16
CA GLY A 189 9.55 5.43 1.08
C GLY A 189 8.27 6.14 1.51
N PHE A 190 8.41 7.20 2.31
CA PHE A 190 7.29 7.98 2.84
C PHE A 190 7.51 9.47 2.56
N SER A 191 6.60 10.11 1.85
CA SER A 191 6.66 11.52 1.50
C SER A 191 5.49 12.29 2.13
N PHE A 192 5.78 13.45 2.74
CA PHE A 192 4.81 14.23 3.51
C PHE A 192 4.68 15.63 2.92
N TRP A 193 3.52 15.92 2.33
CA TRP A 193 3.27 17.18 1.64
C TRP A 193 1.99 17.86 2.11
N GLY A 194 1.87 19.14 1.78
CA GLY A 194 0.70 19.94 2.11
C GLY A 194 0.49 20.08 3.62
N ASN A 195 -0.76 20.09 4.05
CA ASN A 195 -1.14 20.24 5.47
C ASN A 195 -1.20 18.86 6.17
N THR A 196 -0.16 18.04 5.99
CA THR A 196 -0.03 16.72 6.62
C THR A 196 0.41 16.85 8.07
N LYS A 197 -0.30 16.20 9.00
CA LYS A 197 -0.05 16.28 10.46
C LYS A 197 -0.40 14.98 11.17
N ARG A 198 0.30 14.68 12.25
CA ARG A 198 0.04 13.56 13.16
C ARG A 198 -0.01 12.21 12.43
N ILE A 199 1.04 11.94 11.67
CA ILE A 199 1.27 10.65 11.06
C ILE A 199 2.11 9.80 12.02
N THR A 200 1.63 8.63 12.35
CA THR A 200 2.35 7.64 13.16
C THR A 200 2.85 6.52 12.26
N ILE A 201 4.16 6.28 12.27
CA ILE A 201 4.78 5.16 11.56
C ILE A 201 5.48 4.29 12.61
N THR A 202 5.14 3.02 12.64
CA THR A 202 5.68 2.09 13.62
C THR A 202 5.94 0.71 13.02
N ASN A 203 6.87 -0.05 13.60
CA ASN A 203 7.22 -1.43 13.22
C ASN A 203 7.52 -1.65 11.71
N SER A 204 7.75 -0.59 10.96
CA SER A 204 7.88 -0.65 9.51
C SER A 204 9.34 -0.85 9.08
N TYR A 205 9.52 -1.42 7.89
CA TYR A 205 10.81 -1.67 7.26
C TYR A 205 10.89 -0.92 5.93
N LEU A 206 11.98 -0.21 5.71
CA LEU A 206 12.25 0.50 4.47
C LEU A 206 13.60 0.05 3.91
N HIS A 207 13.57 -0.42 2.67
CA HIS A 207 14.75 -0.63 1.85
C HIS A 207 14.49 0.06 0.51
N VAL A 208 14.96 1.29 0.42
CA VAL A 208 14.77 2.16 -0.74
C VAL A 208 16.14 2.68 -1.20
N THR A 209 16.30 2.90 -2.48
CA THR A 209 17.58 3.36 -3.06
C THR A 209 17.60 4.86 -3.31
N ASP A 210 16.48 5.53 -3.14
CA ASP A 210 16.36 7.00 -3.19
C ASP A 210 15.80 7.53 -1.86
N ASN A 211 15.72 8.87 -1.67
CA ASN A 211 15.48 9.54 -0.39
C ASN A 211 14.27 9.06 0.42
#